data_5988845a3a30275dc6a85bccbfbfc170
#
_entry.id   5988845a3a30275dc6a85bccbfbfc170
#
_cell.length_a   1.000
_cell.length_b   1.000
_cell.length_c   1.000
_cell.angle_alpha   90.00
_cell.angle_beta   90.00
_cell.angle_gamma   90.00
#
_symmetry.space_group_name_H-M   'P 1'
#
loop_
_entity.id
_entity.type
_entity.pdbx_description
1 polymer ?
#
loop_
_entity_poly.entity_id
_entity_poly.type
_entity_poly.pdbx_seq_one_letter_code
_entity_poly.pdbx_strand_id
1 'polypeptide(L)'
;TGKVRPSDFDPLTIPRDERKSYRYEGPEVIYTFWAKHGPCQVTGCGHRTPIMSSPVVAMKTISVKHWEHACANCGTEFHVEEESARIAPDVPMYVAPSVYPFSIFDNKKGVICPKCNHSELLNLGKGKNKKVELTLLVHPQWIAGSPKSDINGGAFGGTAQDDLESSRRWSIERAKKIQLLEVRGTLPDEVTCPETKITFSPKTGTVPKKSHYTCAACGTVQDVLTTIKATGKTGPLAGYAVQGYSPYGNEASKANNGRFFATYNAFHAQQQNAAHNE
;
A
#
# COMPACT_ATOMS: atom_id res chain seq x y z
N THR A 1 0.84 22.11 -28.50
CA THR A 1 1.03 21.24 -27.32
C THR A 1 0.06 20.09 -27.39
N GLY A 2 0.57 18.90 -27.71
CA GLY A 2 -0.21 17.66 -27.72
C GLY A 2 -0.58 17.24 -26.29
N LYS A 3 -1.83 16.78 -26.09
CA LYS A 3 -2.25 16.13 -24.87
C LYS A 3 -2.05 14.63 -25.01
N VAL A 4 -1.39 14.01 -24.05
CA VAL A 4 -1.07 12.59 -24.09
C VAL A 4 -1.74 11.88 -22.93
N ARG A 5 -2.41 10.77 -23.22
CA ARG A 5 -3.04 9.89 -22.23
C ARG A 5 -2.15 8.66 -21.98
N PRO A 6 -2.20 8.04 -20.80
CA PRO A 6 -1.44 6.83 -20.50
C PRO A 6 -1.70 5.67 -21.48
N SER A 7 -2.90 5.62 -22.08
CA SER A 7 -3.28 4.62 -23.08
C SER A 7 -2.62 4.82 -24.44
N ASP A 8 -2.07 6.00 -24.70
CA ASP A 8 -1.64 6.38 -26.04
C ASP A 8 -0.15 6.04 -26.25
N PHE A 9 0.67 6.25 -25.24
CA PHE A 9 2.08 5.85 -25.26
C PHE A 9 2.76 6.02 -23.88
N ASP A 10 3.94 5.41 -23.73
CA ASP A 10 4.82 5.64 -22.60
C ASP A 10 5.56 6.98 -22.75
N PRO A 11 5.37 7.96 -21.86
CA PRO A 11 6.03 9.27 -21.96
C PRO A 11 7.57 9.18 -21.91
N LEU A 12 8.14 8.09 -21.42
CA LEU A 12 9.59 7.87 -21.41
C LEU A 12 10.15 7.55 -22.80
N THR A 13 9.30 7.18 -23.76
CA THR A 13 9.73 6.96 -25.17
C THR A 13 9.95 8.24 -25.94
N ILE A 14 9.49 9.40 -25.43
CA ILE A 14 9.71 10.71 -26.05
C ILE A 14 11.12 11.20 -25.68
N PRO A 15 11.91 11.69 -26.66
CA PRO A 15 13.16 12.38 -26.40
C PRO A 15 13.00 13.52 -25.37
N ARG A 16 13.97 13.67 -24.49
CA ARG A 16 13.89 14.60 -23.34
C ARG A 16 13.66 16.05 -23.75
N ASP A 17 14.27 16.49 -24.83
CA ASP A 17 14.13 17.84 -25.40
C ASP A 17 12.75 18.12 -25.97
N GLU A 18 12.05 17.08 -26.42
CA GLU A 18 10.70 17.18 -26.97
C GLU A 18 9.62 17.12 -25.90
N ARG A 19 9.90 16.54 -24.71
CA ARG A 19 8.90 16.32 -23.63
C ARG A 19 8.17 17.59 -23.21
N LYS A 20 8.84 18.75 -23.22
CA LYS A 20 8.24 20.05 -22.90
C LYS A 20 7.12 20.47 -23.84
N SER A 21 7.03 19.87 -25.04
CA SER A 21 5.96 20.13 -26.01
C SER A 21 4.68 19.32 -25.72
N TYR A 22 4.74 18.37 -24.80
CA TYR A 22 3.64 17.51 -24.42
C TYR A 22 3.19 17.79 -22.99
N ARG A 23 1.91 17.59 -22.73
CA ARG A 23 1.32 17.61 -21.38
C ARG A 23 0.79 16.23 -21.06
N TYR A 24 1.36 15.61 -20.04
CA TYR A 24 0.85 14.35 -19.52
C TYR A 24 -0.45 14.58 -18.74
N GLU A 25 -1.50 13.84 -19.04
CA GLU A 25 -2.81 13.91 -18.38
C GLU A 25 -3.16 12.65 -17.60
N GLY A 26 -2.21 11.75 -17.41
CA GLY A 26 -2.38 10.53 -16.61
C GLY A 26 -2.08 10.70 -15.11
N PRO A 27 -2.18 9.62 -14.35
CA PRO A 27 -1.74 9.60 -12.96
C PRO A 27 -0.23 9.83 -12.85
N GLU A 28 0.17 10.73 -11.96
CA GLU A 28 1.58 11.04 -11.68
C GLU A 28 1.97 10.49 -10.31
N VAL A 29 3.14 9.86 -10.20
CA VAL A 29 3.74 9.49 -8.93
C VAL A 29 4.45 10.70 -8.36
N ILE A 30 4.06 11.14 -7.16
CA ILE A 30 4.65 12.28 -6.47
C ILE A 30 5.74 11.80 -5.50
N TYR A 31 5.47 10.72 -4.76
CA TYR A 31 6.39 10.15 -3.77
C TYR A 31 6.42 8.63 -3.88
N THR A 32 7.61 8.07 -3.67
CA THR A 32 7.83 6.64 -3.47
C THR A 32 8.30 6.39 -2.04
N PHE A 33 7.79 5.32 -1.42
CA PHE A 33 8.13 4.93 -0.06
C PHE A 33 9.04 3.72 -0.09
N TRP A 34 10.14 3.81 0.66
CA TRP A 34 11.22 2.83 0.67
C TRP A 34 11.57 2.41 2.09
N ALA A 35 11.85 1.14 2.27
CA ALA A 35 12.44 0.62 3.49
C ALA A 35 13.88 0.15 3.23
N LYS A 36 14.81 0.50 4.11
CA LYS A 36 16.14 -0.09 4.13
C LYS A 36 16.04 -1.55 4.59
N HIS A 37 16.93 -2.38 4.08
CA HIS A 37 17.07 -3.74 4.56
C HIS A 37 18.52 -4.20 4.44
N GLY A 38 18.88 -5.25 5.14
CA GLY A 38 20.17 -5.90 5.06
C GLY A 38 20.05 -7.36 5.48
N PRO A 39 21.04 -8.20 5.17
CA PRO A 39 20.99 -9.61 5.54
C PRO A 39 21.07 -9.80 7.05
N CYS A 40 20.24 -10.67 7.58
CA CYS A 40 20.32 -11.11 8.96
C CYS A 40 21.70 -11.72 9.26
N GLN A 41 22.34 -11.30 10.35
CA GLN A 41 23.69 -11.70 10.72
C GLN A 41 23.75 -13.09 11.39
N VAL A 42 22.60 -13.71 11.65
CA VAL A 42 22.54 -15.06 12.19
C VAL A 42 22.98 -16.07 11.14
N THR A 43 23.98 -16.89 11.47
CA THR A 43 24.49 -17.95 10.59
C THR A 43 23.35 -18.83 10.07
N GLY A 44 23.29 -19.01 8.76
CA GLY A 44 22.24 -19.78 8.09
C GLY A 44 20.91 -19.06 7.87
N CYS A 45 20.67 -17.88 8.48
CA CYS A 45 19.47 -17.10 8.23
C CYS A 45 19.58 -16.23 6.98
N GLY A 46 20.36 -15.16 6.97
CA GLY A 46 20.54 -14.25 5.84
C GLY A 46 19.26 -13.55 5.33
N HIS A 47 18.14 -13.67 6.05
CA HIS A 47 16.86 -13.07 5.66
C HIS A 47 16.96 -11.53 5.64
N ARG A 48 16.35 -10.89 4.65
CA ARG A 48 16.36 -9.44 4.49
C ARG A 48 15.02 -8.83 4.96
N THR A 49 14.94 -8.51 6.24
CA THR A 49 13.76 -7.86 6.82
C THR A 49 13.78 -6.35 6.55
N PRO A 50 12.72 -5.76 5.99
CA PRO A 50 12.59 -4.31 5.91
C PRO A 50 12.63 -3.65 7.29
N ILE A 51 13.43 -2.60 7.43
CA ILE A 51 13.64 -1.90 8.71
C ILE A 51 12.63 -0.76 8.80
N MET A 52 11.63 -0.92 9.64
CA MET A 52 10.49 0.00 9.77
C MET A 52 10.13 0.20 11.25
N SER A 53 10.03 1.45 11.69
CA SER A 53 9.59 1.78 13.05
C SER A 53 8.10 1.53 13.27
N SER A 54 7.30 1.69 12.20
CA SER A 54 5.85 1.46 12.21
C SER A 54 5.42 0.93 10.85
N PRO A 55 4.39 0.07 10.77
CA PRO A 55 3.78 -0.32 9.50
C PRO A 55 2.88 0.77 8.91
N VAL A 56 2.59 1.86 9.62
CA VAL A 56 1.73 2.94 9.15
C VAL A 56 2.43 3.73 8.05
N VAL A 57 1.81 3.77 6.87
CA VAL A 57 2.25 4.54 5.70
C VAL A 57 1.62 5.92 5.69
N ALA A 58 0.32 5.97 5.91
CA ALA A 58 -0.45 7.20 5.91
C ALA A 58 -1.70 7.08 6.80
N MET A 59 -2.09 8.20 7.38
CA MET A 59 -3.36 8.35 8.08
C MET A 59 -4.08 9.57 7.50
N LYS A 60 -5.37 9.43 7.23
CA LYS A 60 -6.20 10.51 6.71
C LYS A 60 -7.60 10.46 7.28
N THR A 61 -8.17 11.64 7.48
CA THR A 61 -9.60 11.81 7.68
C THR A 61 -10.18 12.43 6.42
N ILE A 62 -11.10 11.72 5.79
CA ILE A 62 -11.81 12.20 4.60
C ILE A 62 -13.26 12.51 4.94
N SER A 63 -13.90 13.36 4.15
CA SER A 63 -15.32 13.65 4.25
C SER A 63 -16.06 12.90 3.16
N VAL A 64 -17.05 12.09 3.53
CA VAL A 64 -17.89 11.35 2.58
C VAL A 64 -19.34 11.71 2.78
N LYS A 65 -20.13 11.65 1.71
CA LYS A 65 -21.58 11.73 1.83
C LYS A 65 -22.14 10.40 2.31
N HIS A 66 -23.09 10.47 3.22
CA HIS A 66 -23.78 9.30 3.71
C HIS A 66 -25.28 9.58 3.92
N TRP A 67 -26.04 8.50 3.95
CA TRP A 67 -27.48 8.46 4.21
C TRP A 67 -27.74 7.38 5.25
N GLU A 68 -28.66 7.63 6.15
CA GLU A 68 -29.17 6.63 7.09
C GLU A 68 -30.27 5.83 6.39
N HIS A 69 -30.23 4.51 6.50
CA HIS A 69 -31.18 3.61 5.84
C HIS A 69 -31.50 2.42 6.73
N ALA A 70 -32.74 1.98 6.69
CA ALA A 70 -33.22 0.75 7.31
C ALA A 70 -33.61 -0.25 6.23
N CYS A 71 -33.04 -1.44 6.25
CA CYS A 71 -33.33 -2.48 5.29
C CYS A 71 -34.81 -2.87 5.27
N ALA A 72 -35.47 -2.81 4.12
CA ALA A 72 -36.88 -3.15 3.97
C ALA A 72 -37.15 -4.64 4.30
N ASN A 73 -36.17 -5.52 4.13
CA ASN A 73 -36.32 -6.96 4.38
C ASN A 73 -36.12 -7.36 5.85
N CYS A 74 -35.10 -6.83 6.53
CA CYS A 74 -34.73 -7.28 7.88
C CYS A 74 -34.74 -6.18 8.95
N GLY A 75 -35.07 -4.93 8.60
CA GLY A 75 -35.13 -3.80 9.50
C GLY A 75 -33.78 -3.33 10.06
N THR A 76 -32.65 -3.89 9.58
CA THR A 76 -31.33 -3.48 10.06
C THR A 76 -31.01 -2.07 9.62
N GLU A 77 -30.67 -1.21 10.56
CA GLU A 77 -30.19 0.14 10.29
C GLU A 77 -28.71 0.12 9.91
N PHE A 78 -28.36 0.86 8.87
CA PHE A 78 -26.97 1.00 8.39
C PHE A 78 -26.79 2.30 7.62
N HIS A 79 -25.53 2.70 7.42
CA HIS A 79 -25.21 3.85 6.58
C HIS A 79 -25.03 3.42 5.14
N VAL A 80 -25.58 4.18 4.21
CA VAL A 80 -25.26 4.13 2.79
C VAL A 80 -24.25 5.22 2.52
N GLU A 81 -23.15 4.89 1.86
CA GLU A 81 -22.06 5.83 1.61
C GLU A 81 -21.72 5.89 0.11
N GLU A 82 -21.25 7.04 -0.36
CA GLU A 82 -20.72 7.16 -1.71
C GLU A 82 -19.39 6.39 -1.86
N GLU A 83 -19.10 5.93 -3.07
CA GLU A 83 -17.94 5.04 -3.37
C GLU A 83 -16.56 5.68 -3.06
N SER A 84 -16.49 6.98 -2.94
CA SER A 84 -15.24 7.77 -2.89
C SER A 84 -14.43 7.67 -1.59
N ALA A 85 -14.80 6.80 -0.66
CA ALA A 85 -14.22 6.75 0.67
C ALA A 85 -12.94 5.88 0.80
N ARG A 86 -12.05 5.93 -0.19
CA ARG A 86 -10.79 5.17 -0.21
C ARG A 86 -9.60 6.08 -0.47
N ILE A 87 -8.46 5.83 0.20
CA ILE A 87 -7.16 6.46 -0.13
C ILE A 87 -6.27 5.56 -0.96
N ALA A 88 -6.51 4.25 -0.93
CA ALA A 88 -5.83 3.24 -1.72
C ALA A 88 -6.86 2.25 -2.29
N PRO A 89 -7.53 2.58 -3.43
CA PRO A 89 -8.65 1.78 -3.94
C PRO A 89 -8.28 0.35 -4.35
N ASP A 90 -7.03 0.12 -4.74
CA ASP A 90 -6.54 -1.16 -5.27
C ASP A 90 -5.99 -2.11 -4.21
N VAL A 91 -6.08 -1.75 -2.92
CA VAL A 91 -5.58 -2.60 -1.82
C VAL A 91 -6.74 -3.20 -1.02
N PRO A 92 -6.53 -4.34 -0.33
CA PRO A 92 -7.54 -4.88 0.58
C PRO A 92 -7.93 -3.88 1.66
N MET A 93 -9.21 -3.90 2.08
CA MET A 93 -9.71 -3.03 3.14
C MET A 93 -10.22 -3.84 4.32
N TYR A 94 -9.74 -3.51 5.51
CA TYR A 94 -10.27 -3.97 6.78
C TYR A 94 -11.16 -2.88 7.38
N VAL A 95 -12.37 -3.27 7.81
CA VAL A 95 -13.30 -2.37 8.49
C VAL A 95 -13.18 -2.60 9.99
N ALA A 96 -12.78 -1.56 10.72
CA ALA A 96 -12.62 -1.64 12.17
C ALA A 96 -13.97 -1.85 12.87
N PRO A 97 -14.03 -2.57 14.02
CA PRO A 97 -15.27 -2.79 14.77
C PRO A 97 -15.95 -1.51 15.24
N SER A 98 -15.22 -0.41 15.34
CA SER A 98 -15.74 0.93 15.69
C SER A 98 -16.61 1.58 14.59
N VAL A 99 -16.58 1.01 13.38
CA VAL A 99 -17.35 1.55 12.25
C VAL A 99 -18.80 1.04 12.33
N TYR A 100 -19.74 1.97 12.27
CA TYR A 100 -21.16 1.63 12.12
C TYR A 100 -21.38 0.84 10.82
N PRO A 101 -22.27 -0.17 10.78
CA PRO A 101 -22.52 -0.93 9.56
C PRO A 101 -22.82 -0.02 8.38
N PHE A 102 -22.17 -0.25 7.25
CA PHE A 102 -22.36 0.56 6.06
C PHE A 102 -22.41 -0.27 4.78
N SER A 103 -23.00 0.29 3.76
CA SER A 103 -22.99 -0.21 2.39
C SER A 103 -22.58 0.91 1.43
N ILE A 104 -21.93 0.55 0.34
CA ILE A 104 -21.57 1.49 -0.71
C ILE A 104 -22.71 1.54 -1.72
N PHE A 105 -23.12 2.75 -2.10
CA PHE A 105 -24.12 2.95 -3.13
C PHE A 105 -23.55 2.68 -4.52
N ASP A 106 -24.17 1.76 -5.24
CA ASP A 106 -23.88 1.47 -6.65
C ASP A 106 -25.07 1.93 -7.50
N ASN A 107 -24.83 2.78 -8.49
CA ASN A 107 -25.87 3.34 -9.36
C ASN A 107 -26.65 2.26 -10.15
N LYS A 108 -26.07 1.07 -10.35
CA LYS A 108 -26.70 -0.04 -11.11
C LYS A 108 -27.34 -1.07 -10.21
N LYS A 109 -26.70 -1.38 -9.08
CA LYS A 109 -27.11 -2.45 -8.15
C LYS A 109 -27.91 -1.93 -6.95
N GLY A 110 -27.90 -0.60 -6.75
CA GLY A 110 -28.51 0.01 -5.58
C GLY A 110 -27.65 -0.19 -4.32
N VAL A 111 -28.31 -0.49 -3.21
CA VAL A 111 -27.69 -0.70 -1.90
C VAL A 111 -27.88 -2.14 -1.46
N ILE A 112 -26.86 -2.76 -0.92
CA ILE A 112 -26.90 -4.12 -0.39
C ILE A 112 -26.86 -4.07 1.13
N CYS A 113 -27.87 -4.66 1.78
CA CYS A 113 -27.89 -4.73 3.24
C CYS A 113 -26.70 -5.56 3.76
N PRO A 114 -25.88 -5.02 4.69
CA PRO A 114 -24.70 -5.71 5.21
C PRO A 114 -25.04 -6.92 6.10
N LYS A 115 -26.30 -7.09 6.50
CA LYS A 115 -26.75 -8.21 7.35
C LYS A 115 -27.41 -9.34 6.55
N CYS A 116 -28.35 -9.04 5.67
CA CYS A 116 -29.15 -10.05 4.98
C CYS A 116 -28.88 -10.14 3.48
N ASN A 117 -27.98 -9.32 2.94
CA ASN A 117 -27.64 -9.22 1.51
C ASN A 117 -28.82 -8.84 0.59
N HIS A 118 -29.92 -8.34 1.15
CA HIS A 118 -31.03 -7.82 0.35
C HIS A 118 -30.57 -6.57 -0.42
N SER A 119 -30.92 -6.52 -1.72
CA SER A 119 -30.58 -5.41 -2.61
C SER A 119 -31.78 -4.51 -2.81
N GLU A 120 -31.59 -3.20 -2.66
CA GLU A 120 -32.63 -2.19 -2.78
C GLU A 120 -32.17 -1.06 -3.72
N LEU A 121 -33.05 -0.65 -4.63
CA LEU A 121 -32.85 0.54 -5.44
C LEU A 121 -33.37 1.76 -4.65
N LEU A 122 -32.47 2.65 -4.27
CA LEU A 122 -32.80 3.82 -3.49
C LEU A 122 -32.72 5.10 -4.33
N ASN A 123 -33.67 5.98 -4.14
CA ASN A 123 -33.56 7.36 -4.60
C ASN A 123 -32.95 8.20 -3.46
N LEU A 124 -31.62 8.35 -3.51
CA LEU A 124 -30.88 9.06 -2.49
C LEU A 124 -31.06 10.57 -2.68
N GLY A 125 -31.70 11.22 -1.73
CA GLY A 125 -31.79 12.67 -1.64
C GLY A 125 -30.43 13.32 -1.29
N LYS A 126 -30.46 14.52 -0.70
CA LYS A 126 -29.24 15.22 -0.28
C LYS A 126 -28.62 14.51 0.93
N GLY A 127 -27.42 13.92 0.74
CA GLY A 127 -26.66 13.25 1.80
C GLY A 127 -26.06 14.21 2.83
N LYS A 128 -25.81 13.69 4.04
CA LYS A 128 -25.05 14.37 5.10
C LYS A 128 -23.56 14.09 4.95
N ASN A 129 -22.70 15.02 5.35
CA ASN A 129 -21.25 14.80 5.39
C ASN A 129 -20.85 14.08 6.68
N LYS A 130 -20.04 13.03 6.55
CA LYS A 130 -19.45 12.26 7.65
C LYS A 130 -17.93 12.24 7.51
N LYS A 131 -17.22 12.36 8.62
CA LYS A 131 -15.77 12.15 8.66
C LYS A 131 -15.48 10.67 8.83
N VAL A 132 -14.57 10.15 8.02
CA VAL A 132 -14.11 8.76 8.04
C VAL A 132 -12.60 8.76 8.19
N GLU A 133 -12.11 8.04 9.20
CA GLU A 133 -10.70 7.80 9.41
C GLU A 133 -10.24 6.64 8.52
N LEU A 134 -9.13 6.84 7.83
CA LEU A 134 -8.47 5.84 6.99
C LEU A 134 -7.00 5.76 7.37
N THR A 135 -6.50 4.55 7.57
CA THR A 135 -5.09 4.28 7.83
C THR A 135 -4.57 3.27 6.82
N LEU A 136 -3.47 3.60 6.16
CA LEU A 136 -2.80 2.69 5.24
C LEU A 136 -1.61 2.04 5.94
N LEU A 137 -1.55 0.71 5.90
CA LEU A 137 -0.56 -0.11 6.58
C LEU A 137 0.25 -0.93 5.59
N VAL A 138 1.53 -1.15 5.89
CA VAL A 138 2.34 -2.17 5.23
C VAL A 138 1.89 -3.55 5.73
N HIS A 139 1.61 -4.46 4.79
CA HIS A 139 1.15 -5.80 5.12
C HIS A 139 2.32 -6.67 5.65
N PRO A 140 2.12 -7.46 6.73
CA PRO A 140 3.19 -8.27 7.32
C PRO A 140 3.75 -9.33 6.37
N GLN A 141 2.96 -9.83 5.43
CA GLN A 141 3.42 -10.75 4.40
C GLN A 141 4.51 -10.15 3.51
N TRP A 142 4.40 -8.86 3.18
CA TRP A 142 5.45 -8.15 2.47
C TRP A 142 6.69 -7.97 3.35
N ILE A 143 6.53 -7.65 4.64
CA ILE A 143 7.65 -7.53 5.61
C ILE A 143 8.40 -8.84 5.74
N ALA A 144 7.69 -9.95 5.90
CA ALA A 144 8.26 -11.29 5.95
C ALA A 144 8.94 -11.68 4.63
N GLY A 145 8.39 -11.24 3.49
CA GLY A 145 8.90 -11.61 2.17
C GLY A 145 8.76 -13.09 1.90
N SER A 146 9.63 -13.62 1.04
CA SER A 146 9.68 -15.04 0.71
C SER A 146 10.67 -15.79 1.59
N PRO A 147 10.41 -17.06 1.92
CA PRO A 147 11.37 -17.92 2.61
C PRO A 147 12.69 -18.01 1.84
N LYS A 148 13.79 -18.22 2.54
CA LYS A 148 15.12 -18.35 1.95
C LYS A 148 15.19 -19.47 0.89
N SER A 149 14.44 -20.55 1.09
CA SER A 149 14.34 -21.68 0.15
C SER A 149 13.81 -21.29 -1.22
N ASP A 150 13.02 -20.22 -1.31
CA ASP A 150 12.41 -19.76 -2.56
C ASP A 150 13.34 -18.86 -3.38
N ILE A 151 14.49 -18.48 -2.81
CA ILE A 151 15.43 -17.55 -3.40
C ILE A 151 16.80 -18.23 -3.47
N ASN A 152 17.09 -18.85 -4.62
CA ASN A 152 18.42 -19.44 -4.87
C ASN A 152 19.50 -18.38 -4.69
N GLY A 153 20.41 -18.61 -3.76
CA GLY A 153 21.60 -17.80 -3.54
C GLY A 153 21.41 -16.53 -2.74
N GLY A 154 20.50 -16.51 -1.79
CA GLY A 154 20.50 -15.51 -0.72
C GLY A 154 21.74 -15.66 0.17
N ALA A 155 22.93 -15.73 -0.47
CA ALA A 155 24.19 -15.93 0.23
C ALA A 155 24.46 -14.69 1.09
N PHE A 156 24.71 -14.96 2.33
CA PHE A 156 25.30 -14.03 3.26
C PHE A 156 26.81 -14.01 3.01
N GLY A 157 27.40 -12.82 2.87
CA GLY A 157 28.85 -12.67 2.80
C GLY A 157 29.48 -12.78 1.41
N GLY A 158 28.77 -12.42 0.36
CA GLY A 158 29.33 -12.25 -0.99
C GLY A 158 30.05 -10.91 -1.18
N THR A 159 30.45 -10.64 -2.41
CA THR A 159 30.97 -9.34 -2.85
C THR A 159 29.86 -8.29 -2.80
N ALA A 160 30.20 -7.00 -2.91
CA ALA A 160 29.21 -5.93 -3.00
C ALA A 160 28.27 -6.11 -4.21
N GLN A 161 28.74 -6.72 -5.28
CA GLN A 161 27.94 -7.05 -6.46
C GLN A 161 26.96 -8.20 -6.17
N ASP A 162 27.40 -9.24 -5.51
CA ASP A 162 26.56 -10.37 -5.11
C ASP A 162 25.45 -9.92 -4.14
N ASP A 163 25.77 -8.98 -3.23
CA ASP A 163 24.79 -8.41 -2.32
C ASP A 163 23.73 -7.58 -3.07
N LEU A 164 24.13 -6.80 -4.07
CA LEU A 164 23.21 -6.03 -4.90
C LEU A 164 22.24 -6.95 -5.66
N GLU A 165 22.73 -8.01 -6.25
CA GLU A 165 21.90 -8.98 -6.97
C GLU A 165 20.95 -9.74 -6.03
N SER A 166 21.44 -10.19 -4.89
CA SER A 166 20.64 -10.79 -3.84
C SER A 166 19.52 -9.83 -3.37
N SER A 167 19.85 -8.56 -3.15
CA SER A 167 18.91 -7.52 -2.77
C SER A 167 17.81 -7.31 -3.82
N ARG A 168 18.16 -7.29 -5.11
CA ARG A 168 17.19 -7.18 -6.21
C ARG A 168 16.22 -8.35 -6.23
N ARG A 169 16.74 -9.58 -6.10
CA ARG A 169 15.88 -10.79 -6.04
C ARG A 169 14.92 -10.76 -4.86
N TRP A 170 15.37 -10.39 -3.67
CA TRP A 170 14.53 -10.24 -2.50
C TRP A 170 13.44 -9.18 -2.69
N SER A 171 13.74 -8.08 -3.36
CA SER A 171 12.77 -7.02 -3.65
C SER A 171 11.71 -7.50 -4.65
N ILE A 172 12.10 -8.23 -5.69
CA ILE A 172 11.18 -8.81 -6.68
C ILE A 172 10.24 -9.83 -6.02
N GLU A 173 10.77 -10.73 -5.19
CA GLU A 173 9.96 -11.74 -4.51
C GLU A 173 8.98 -11.12 -3.50
N ARG A 174 9.39 -10.04 -2.80
CA ARG A 174 8.46 -9.29 -1.95
C ARG A 174 7.34 -8.63 -2.74
N ALA A 175 7.64 -8.09 -3.92
CA ALA A 175 6.62 -7.43 -4.75
C ALA A 175 5.48 -8.36 -5.18
N LYS A 176 5.67 -9.68 -5.14
CA LYS A 176 4.62 -10.69 -5.37
C LYS A 176 3.68 -10.90 -4.17
N LYS A 177 3.98 -10.32 -3.02
CA LYS A 177 3.16 -10.41 -1.80
C LYS A 177 2.29 -9.18 -1.65
N ILE A 178 1.19 -9.30 -0.91
CA ILE A 178 0.38 -8.12 -0.57
C ILE A 178 1.24 -7.13 0.19
N GLN A 179 1.32 -5.90 -0.32
CA GLN A 179 2.19 -4.85 0.23
C GLN A 179 1.47 -3.93 1.21
N LEU A 180 0.22 -3.61 0.93
CA LEU A 180 -0.54 -2.63 1.69
C LEU A 180 -1.91 -3.18 2.08
N LEU A 181 -2.44 -2.64 3.20
CA LEU A 181 -3.80 -2.87 3.69
C LEU A 181 -4.37 -1.53 4.15
N GLU A 182 -5.57 -1.18 3.71
CA GLU A 182 -6.30 -0.01 4.20
C GLU A 182 -7.20 -0.40 5.38
N VAL A 183 -7.12 0.36 6.46
CA VAL A 183 -8.03 0.24 7.61
C VAL A 183 -9.00 1.40 7.60
N ARG A 184 -10.29 1.10 7.64
CA ARG A 184 -11.39 2.07 7.75
C ARG A 184 -11.91 2.12 9.19
N GLY A 185 -11.92 3.29 9.78
CA GLY A 185 -12.27 3.55 11.17
C GLY A 185 -11.06 3.73 12.06
N THR A 186 -11.31 3.93 13.35
CA THR A 186 -10.26 4.11 14.35
C THR A 186 -9.38 2.87 14.42
N LEU A 187 -8.06 3.08 14.33
CA LEU A 187 -7.08 2.01 14.24
C LEU A 187 -7.09 1.14 15.51
N PRO A 188 -7.48 -0.14 15.42
CA PRO A 188 -7.54 -1.05 16.57
C PRO A 188 -6.15 -1.57 16.97
N ASP A 189 -6.08 -2.35 18.05
CA ASP A 189 -4.81 -2.99 18.48
C ASP A 189 -4.38 -4.11 17.54
N GLU A 190 -5.36 -4.79 16.92
CA GLU A 190 -5.13 -5.85 15.94
C GLU A 190 -5.97 -5.65 14.69
N VAL A 191 -5.41 -5.98 13.55
CA VAL A 191 -6.03 -5.89 12.23
C VAL A 191 -5.88 -7.23 11.53
N THR A 192 -6.97 -7.71 10.91
CA THR A 192 -6.98 -8.95 10.11
C THR A 192 -7.16 -8.61 8.64
N CYS A 193 -6.20 -8.99 7.81
CA CYS A 193 -6.34 -8.83 6.36
C CYS A 193 -7.49 -9.70 5.83
N PRO A 194 -8.48 -9.15 5.10
CA PRO A 194 -9.63 -9.91 4.63
C PRO A 194 -9.25 -10.95 3.56
N GLU A 195 -8.15 -10.76 2.84
CA GLU A 195 -7.69 -11.68 1.79
C GLU A 195 -6.82 -12.82 2.37
N THR A 196 -5.76 -12.47 3.11
CA THR A 196 -4.77 -13.44 3.61
C THR A 196 -5.16 -14.07 4.94
N LYS A 197 -6.16 -13.52 5.66
CA LYS A 197 -6.57 -13.91 7.02
C LYS A 197 -5.47 -13.75 8.07
N ILE A 198 -4.39 -13.05 7.74
CA ILE A 198 -3.29 -12.76 8.69
C ILE A 198 -3.73 -11.64 9.62
N THR A 199 -3.61 -11.89 10.93
CA THR A 199 -3.84 -10.92 12.01
C THR A 199 -2.51 -10.36 12.50
N PHE A 200 -2.42 -9.05 12.70
CA PHE A 200 -1.19 -8.39 13.15
C PHE A 200 -1.49 -7.06 13.86
N SER A 201 -0.52 -6.62 14.67
CA SER A 201 -0.60 -5.30 15.30
C SER A 201 -0.21 -4.20 14.32
N PRO A 202 -1.07 -3.20 14.09
CA PRO A 202 -0.74 -2.04 13.27
C PRO A 202 0.21 -1.05 13.95
N LYS A 203 0.53 -1.25 15.23
CA LYS A 203 1.37 -0.37 16.04
C LYS A 203 2.84 -0.80 16.08
N THR A 204 3.12 -2.06 15.74
CA THR A 204 4.44 -2.65 15.87
C THR A 204 5.09 -2.85 14.51
N GLY A 205 6.18 -2.11 14.24
CA GLY A 205 7.07 -2.33 13.10
C GLY A 205 8.12 -3.39 13.38
N THR A 206 9.17 -3.42 12.57
CA THR A 206 10.30 -4.35 12.76
C THR A 206 11.35 -3.83 13.72
N VAL A 207 11.26 -2.56 14.15
CA VAL A 207 12.19 -1.89 15.07
C VAL A 207 11.58 -1.84 16.47
N PRO A 208 11.87 -2.81 17.36
CA PRO A 208 11.29 -2.86 18.71
C PRO A 208 11.80 -1.73 19.62
N LYS A 209 13.00 -1.26 19.38
CA LYS A 209 13.61 -0.09 20.04
C LYS A 209 14.69 0.54 19.16
N LYS A 210 15.09 1.76 19.51
CA LYS A 210 16.12 2.52 18.81
C LYS A 210 17.34 1.65 18.46
N SER A 211 17.84 1.76 17.25
CA SER A 211 19.02 1.06 16.72
C SER A 211 18.92 -0.45 16.54
N HIS A 212 17.82 -1.09 16.92
CA HIS A 212 17.64 -2.53 16.79
C HIS A 212 16.41 -2.87 15.97
N TYR A 213 16.48 -3.95 15.21
CA TYR A 213 15.34 -4.53 14.51
C TYR A 213 15.20 -6.03 14.80
N THR A 214 14.01 -6.55 14.63
CA THR A 214 13.71 -7.97 14.77
C THR A 214 13.66 -8.61 13.39
N CYS A 215 14.46 -9.65 13.16
CA CYS A 215 14.40 -10.43 11.93
C CYS A 215 13.07 -11.15 11.80
N ALA A 216 12.34 -10.93 10.69
CA ALA A 216 11.03 -11.53 10.47
C ALA A 216 11.08 -13.07 10.27
N ALA A 217 12.25 -13.64 9.96
CA ALA A 217 12.38 -15.08 9.73
C ALA A 217 12.82 -15.85 10.99
N CYS A 218 13.80 -15.34 11.75
CA CYS A 218 14.34 -16.05 12.91
C CYS A 218 14.01 -15.41 14.26
N GLY A 219 13.35 -14.27 14.29
CA GLY A 219 12.96 -13.55 15.52
C GLY A 219 14.12 -12.89 16.27
N THR A 220 15.37 -13.02 15.82
CA THR A 220 16.53 -12.47 16.52
C THR A 220 16.57 -10.95 16.38
N VAL A 221 16.80 -10.28 17.51
CA VAL A 221 16.99 -8.83 17.57
C VAL A 221 18.44 -8.50 17.21
N GLN A 222 18.64 -7.55 16.30
CA GLN A 222 19.95 -7.20 15.76
C GLN A 222 20.13 -5.69 15.68
N ASP A 223 21.40 -5.25 15.67
CA ASP A 223 21.75 -3.86 15.47
C ASP A 223 21.57 -3.45 13.99
N VAL A 224 20.85 -2.34 13.78
CA VAL A 224 20.54 -1.81 12.44
C VAL A 224 21.80 -1.39 11.69
N LEU A 225 22.73 -0.69 12.38
CA LEU A 225 23.92 -0.17 11.73
C LEU A 225 24.86 -1.28 11.29
N THR A 226 25.05 -2.30 12.14
CA THR A 226 25.86 -3.48 11.81
C THR A 226 25.29 -4.19 10.59
N THR A 227 23.98 -4.41 10.56
CA THR A 227 23.31 -5.08 9.43
C THR A 227 23.41 -4.27 8.13
N ILE A 228 23.24 -2.94 8.19
CA ILE A 228 23.35 -2.09 7.00
C ILE A 228 24.80 -2.01 6.51
N LYS A 229 25.78 -1.88 7.42
CA LYS A 229 27.21 -1.83 7.08
C LYS A 229 27.72 -3.13 6.47
N ALA A 230 27.13 -4.27 6.81
CA ALA A 230 27.48 -5.56 6.20
C ALA A 230 27.24 -5.57 4.67
N THR A 231 26.44 -4.67 4.14
CA THR A 231 26.21 -4.49 2.70
C THR A 231 27.16 -3.48 2.03
N GLY A 232 28.12 -2.97 2.76
CA GLY A 232 29.22 -2.14 2.25
C GLY A 232 28.97 -0.62 2.19
N LYS A 233 27.70 -0.14 2.23
CA LYS A 233 27.38 1.31 2.13
C LYS A 233 26.07 1.66 2.87
N THR A 234 25.17 2.36 2.20
CA THR A 234 23.91 2.90 2.78
C THR A 234 22.81 1.86 2.96
N GLY A 235 23.05 0.61 2.63
CA GLY A 235 22.09 -0.48 2.60
C GLY A 235 21.11 -0.38 1.41
N PRO A 236 20.69 -1.52 0.86
CA PRO A 236 19.72 -1.55 -0.22
C PRO A 236 18.34 -1.11 0.25
N LEU A 237 17.53 -0.67 -0.70
CA LEU A 237 16.16 -0.18 -0.51
C LEU A 237 15.16 -1.09 -1.19
N ALA A 238 14.01 -1.32 -0.55
CA ALA A 238 12.86 -1.98 -1.15
C ALA A 238 11.67 -1.03 -1.14
N GLY A 239 11.11 -0.76 -2.34
CA GLY A 239 9.90 0.04 -2.48
C GLY A 239 8.67 -0.74 -2.02
N TYR A 240 7.71 -0.05 -1.39
CA TYR A 240 6.49 -0.70 -0.92
C TYR A 240 5.22 0.09 -1.22
N ALA A 241 5.30 1.41 -1.35
CA ALA A 241 4.16 2.25 -1.65
C ALA A 241 4.54 3.41 -2.55
N VAL A 242 3.55 3.93 -3.27
CA VAL A 242 3.62 5.20 -3.99
C VAL A 242 2.48 6.08 -3.55
N GLN A 243 2.71 7.38 -3.53
CA GLN A 243 1.68 8.40 -3.49
C GLN A 243 1.65 9.10 -4.84
N GLY A 244 0.48 9.13 -5.45
CA GLY A 244 0.28 9.77 -6.73
C GLY A 244 -0.80 10.83 -6.69
N TYR A 245 -0.93 11.51 -7.83
CA TYR A 245 -1.98 12.48 -8.11
C TYR A 245 -2.60 12.15 -9.47
N SER A 246 -3.92 12.12 -9.52
CA SER A 246 -4.69 11.94 -10.75
C SER A 246 -5.69 13.09 -10.89
N PRO A 247 -5.45 14.07 -11.75
CA PRO A 247 -6.34 15.21 -11.94
C PRO A 247 -7.70 14.81 -12.52
N TYR A 248 -7.72 13.72 -13.26
CA TYR A 248 -8.94 13.18 -13.90
C TYR A 248 -9.40 11.87 -13.24
N GLY A 249 -9.02 11.68 -11.97
CA GLY A 249 -9.19 10.42 -11.28
C GLY A 249 -10.62 9.97 -11.12
N ASN A 250 -10.76 8.68 -10.83
CA ASN A 250 -12.01 8.04 -10.44
C ASN A 250 -12.61 8.67 -9.16
N GLU A 251 -13.83 8.29 -8.82
CA GLU A 251 -14.53 8.82 -7.63
C GLU A 251 -13.70 8.66 -6.34
N ALA A 252 -12.92 7.57 -6.22
CA ALA A 252 -12.05 7.34 -5.06
C ALA A 252 -10.97 8.43 -4.89
N SER A 253 -10.41 8.95 -5.96
CA SER A 253 -9.42 10.04 -5.90
C SER A 253 -10.05 11.41 -5.68
N LYS A 254 -11.32 11.62 -6.04
CA LYS A 254 -12.04 12.90 -5.84
C LYS A 254 -12.17 13.23 -4.36
N ALA A 255 -12.56 12.29 -3.50
CA ALA A 255 -12.66 12.49 -2.05
C ALA A 255 -11.31 12.87 -1.41
N ASN A 256 -10.22 12.63 -2.10
CA ASN A 256 -8.86 12.90 -1.67
C ASN A 256 -8.16 13.98 -2.52
N ASN A 257 -8.93 14.86 -3.15
CA ASN A 257 -8.43 15.93 -4.02
C ASN A 257 -7.48 15.42 -5.12
N GLY A 258 -7.80 14.31 -5.74
CA GLY A 258 -7.01 13.67 -6.80
C GLY A 258 -5.80 12.87 -6.30
N ARG A 259 -5.45 12.92 -5.02
CA ARG A 259 -4.35 12.12 -4.44
C ARG A 259 -4.79 10.69 -4.20
N PHE A 260 -3.89 9.75 -4.44
CA PHE A 260 -4.11 8.33 -4.16
C PHE A 260 -2.83 7.67 -3.63
N PHE A 261 -2.98 6.52 -2.99
CA PHE A 261 -1.88 5.62 -2.68
C PHE A 261 -2.07 4.31 -3.45
N ALA A 262 -0.95 3.71 -3.82
CA ALA A 262 -0.93 2.40 -4.45
C ALA A 262 0.32 1.60 -4.01
N THR A 263 0.33 0.31 -4.29
CA THR A 263 1.51 -0.52 -4.05
C THR A 263 2.61 -0.16 -5.03
N TYR A 264 3.87 -0.20 -4.56
CA TYR A 264 5.02 -0.11 -5.44
C TYR A 264 5.15 -1.41 -6.24
N ASN A 265 5.10 -1.34 -7.56
CA ASN A 265 5.10 -2.48 -8.45
C ASN A 265 6.23 -2.41 -9.50
N ALA A 266 6.30 -3.42 -10.38
CA ALA A 266 7.32 -3.51 -11.42
C ALA A 266 7.32 -2.31 -12.38
N PHE A 267 6.16 -1.72 -12.67
CA PHE A 267 6.06 -0.52 -13.51
C PHE A 267 6.78 0.67 -12.87
N HIS A 268 6.55 0.94 -11.58
CA HIS A 268 7.23 2.00 -10.86
C HIS A 268 8.76 1.78 -10.79
N ALA A 269 9.19 0.52 -10.63
CA ALA A 269 10.60 0.17 -10.64
C ALA A 269 11.25 0.42 -12.00
N GLN A 270 10.56 0.11 -13.09
CA GLN A 270 11.04 0.38 -14.45
C GLN A 270 11.18 1.88 -14.72
N GLN A 271 10.17 2.68 -14.37
CA GLN A 271 10.22 4.14 -14.52
C GLN A 271 11.39 4.75 -13.77
N GLN A 272 11.64 4.29 -12.54
CA GLN A 272 12.74 4.79 -11.75
C GLN A 272 14.10 4.40 -12.32
N ASN A 273 14.27 3.17 -12.81
CA ASN A 273 15.51 2.73 -13.47
C ASN A 273 15.76 3.52 -14.76
N ALA A 274 14.73 3.81 -15.53
CA ALA A 274 14.84 4.65 -16.72
C ALA A 274 15.29 6.07 -16.36
N ALA A 275 14.71 6.68 -15.33
CA ALA A 275 15.09 8.00 -14.86
C ALA A 275 16.52 8.08 -14.28
N HIS A 276 17.07 6.96 -13.77
CA HIS A 276 18.45 6.90 -13.32
C HIS A 276 19.47 6.80 -14.45
N ASN A 277 19.06 6.29 -15.61
CA ASN A 277 19.90 6.11 -16.78
C ASN A 277 19.91 7.35 -17.70
N GLU A 278 19.10 8.35 -17.42
CA GLU A 278 19.07 9.69 -18.07
C GLU A 278 19.97 10.69 -17.33
#